data_30dafd97f46f9b899756d598a76184ac
#
_entry.id   30dafd97f46f9b899756d598a76184ac
#
_cell.length_a   1.000
_cell.length_b   1.000
_cell.length_c   1.000
_cell.angle_alpha   90.00
_cell.angle_beta   90.00
_cell.angle_gamma   90.00
#
_symmetry.space_group_name_H-M   'P 1'
#
loop_
_entity.id
_entity.type
_entity.pdbx_description
1 polymer ?
#
loop_
_entity_poly.entity_id
_entity_poly.type
_entity_poly.pdbx_seq_one_letter_code
_entity_poly.pdbx_strand_id
1 'polypeptide(L)'
;MKGEFDQRNAILGIKQGAGGVDSQDWAEILLRMYKRWCEINDFIMEIIHISPGEEAGIKSVVVKIEGDYAYGLLSAEKGTHRLVRISPFDTGNRRHTSFSLVEIMPELESEEEVNIDSKDIRIDVFKAGGAGGQSVQKNSTAVRITHLSSGITVSVQNERSQLLNKDLAMKILQSRLKELELKKQKEIESKIKGEHISADFGSQIRSYVMHPYKMVKDHRTDLEISDIDRVLDGNIDEFIEAFLLKNID
;
A
#
# COMPACT_ATOMS: atom_id res chain seq x y z
N MET A 1 15.69 -9.25 -9.20
CA MET A 1 14.83 -8.95 -8.05
C MET A 1 15.40 -9.64 -6.82
N LYS A 2 15.76 -8.87 -5.78
CA LYS A 2 16.35 -9.39 -4.51
C LYS A 2 15.70 -8.73 -3.29
N GLY A 3 14.62 -7.95 -3.49
CA GLY A 3 13.89 -7.27 -2.43
C GLY A 3 13.04 -8.25 -1.61
N GLU A 4 12.93 -8.00 -0.31
CA GLU A 4 12.17 -8.82 0.65
C GLU A 4 10.69 -8.98 0.25
N PHE A 5 10.13 -8.00 -0.46
CA PHE A 5 8.71 -7.97 -0.85
C PHE A 5 8.46 -8.27 -2.33
N ASP A 6 9.50 -8.53 -3.13
CA ASP A 6 9.37 -8.65 -4.59
C ASP A 6 8.39 -9.74 -5.04
N GLN A 7 8.27 -10.84 -4.28
CA GLN A 7 7.39 -11.96 -4.60
C GLN A 7 5.92 -11.74 -4.23
N ARG A 8 5.61 -10.62 -3.53
CA ARG A 8 4.26 -10.36 -3.04
C ARG A 8 3.35 -9.81 -4.12
N ASN A 9 2.05 -9.88 -3.85
CA ASN A 9 1.05 -9.15 -4.60
C ASN A 9 1.28 -7.64 -4.47
N ALA A 10 0.80 -6.88 -5.45
CA ALA A 10 0.93 -5.43 -5.47
C ALA A 10 -0.38 -4.72 -5.16
N ILE A 11 -0.29 -3.62 -4.42
CA ILE A 11 -1.36 -2.61 -4.31
C ILE A 11 -0.92 -1.42 -5.16
N LEU A 12 -1.66 -1.18 -6.25
CA LEU A 12 -1.41 -0.07 -7.16
C LEU A 12 -2.43 1.03 -6.91
N GLY A 13 -1.95 2.24 -6.63
CA GLY A 13 -2.75 3.45 -6.50
C GLY A 13 -2.48 4.41 -7.66
N ILE A 14 -3.51 4.94 -8.29
CA ILE A 14 -3.37 6.01 -9.29
C ILE A 14 -4.14 7.22 -8.76
N LYS A 15 -3.50 8.39 -8.77
CA LYS A 15 -4.09 9.66 -8.35
C LYS A 15 -3.91 10.70 -9.44
N GLN A 16 -4.97 11.47 -9.69
CA GLN A 16 -4.84 12.67 -10.52
C GLN A 16 -3.78 13.63 -9.96
N GLY A 17 -2.98 14.22 -10.83
CA GLY A 17 -2.05 15.29 -10.50
C GLY A 17 -2.49 16.63 -11.09
N ALA A 18 -1.53 17.49 -11.46
CA ALA A 18 -1.82 18.75 -12.14
C ALA A 18 -2.38 18.49 -13.54
N GLY A 19 -3.40 19.29 -13.94
CA GLY A 19 -4.01 19.22 -15.28
C GLY A 19 -5.55 19.21 -15.29
N GLY A 20 -6.22 19.32 -14.14
CA GLY A 20 -7.69 19.38 -14.05
C GLY A 20 -8.37 18.12 -14.62
N VAL A 21 -9.41 18.30 -15.46
CA VAL A 21 -10.18 17.20 -16.08
C VAL A 21 -9.27 16.31 -16.94
N ASP A 22 -8.30 16.88 -17.65
CA ASP A 22 -7.33 16.11 -18.45
C ASP A 22 -6.51 15.15 -17.58
N SER A 23 -6.16 15.51 -16.33
CA SER A 23 -5.43 14.63 -15.42
C SER A 23 -6.30 13.52 -14.85
N GLN A 24 -7.61 13.75 -14.71
CA GLN A 24 -8.59 12.72 -14.31
C GLN A 24 -8.76 11.68 -15.42
N ASP A 25 -8.88 12.14 -16.66
CA ASP A 25 -8.94 11.26 -17.84
C ASP A 25 -7.61 10.49 -18.03
N TRP A 26 -6.47 11.16 -17.80
CA TRP A 26 -5.16 10.50 -17.83
C TRP A 26 -5.04 9.38 -16.80
N ALA A 27 -5.53 9.58 -15.59
CA ALA A 27 -5.55 8.56 -14.56
C ALA A 27 -6.39 7.33 -14.96
N GLU A 28 -7.51 7.54 -15.66
CA GLU A 28 -8.35 6.45 -16.20
C GLU A 28 -7.65 5.70 -17.34
N ILE A 29 -6.96 6.42 -18.23
CA ILE A 29 -6.18 5.80 -19.31
C ILE A 29 -5.05 4.93 -18.72
N LEU A 30 -4.35 5.39 -17.68
CA LEU A 30 -3.34 4.60 -16.98
C LEU A 30 -3.93 3.35 -16.31
N LEU A 31 -5.10 3.45 -15.68
CA LEU A 31 -5.80 2.31 -15.12
C LEU A 31 -6.09 1.25 -16.20
N ARG A 32 -6.58 1.69 -17.37
CA ARG A 32 -6.82 0.80 -18.52
C ARG A 32 -5.52 0.15 -19.01
N MET A 33 -4.44 0.91 -19.10
CA MET A 33 -3.12 0.41 -19.50
C MET A 33 -2.64 -0.71 -18.56
N TYR A 34 -2.70 -0.49 -17.25
CA TYR A 34 -2.29 -1.53 -16.29
C TYR A 34 -3.23 -2.73 -16.28
N LYS A 35 -4.54 -2.51 -16.48
CA LYS A 35 -5.48 -3.63 -16.63
C LYS A 35 -5.12 -4.51 -17.83
N ARG A 36 -4.80 -3.91 -18.98
CA ARG A 36 -4.36 -4.63 -20.18
C ARG A 36 -3.04 -5.36 -19.94
N TRP A 37 -2.10 -4.72 -19.25
CA TRP A 37 -0.84 -5.37 -18.87
C TRP A 37 -1.07 -6.60 -17.99
N CYS A 38 -1.97 -6.52 -17.02
CA CYS A 38 -2.36 -7.66 -16.19
C CYS A 38 -2.97 -8.79 -17.03
N GLU A 39 -3.86 -8.45 -17.98
CA GLU A 39 -4.48 -9.44 -18.88
C GLU A 39 -3.43 -10.15 -19.77
N ILE A 40 -2.41 -9.43 -20.25
CA ILE A 40 -1.33 -9.97 -21.08
C ILE A 40 -0.41 -10.92 -20.30
N ASN A 41 -0.16 -10.59 -19.02
CA ASN A 41 0.79 -11.31 -18.16
C ASN A 41 0.11 -12.29 -17.17
N ASP A 42 -1.18 -12.60 -17.37
CA ASP A 42 -1.96 -13.51 -16.52
C ASP A 42 -2.04 -13.12 -15.04
N PHE A 43 -1.97 -11.81 -14.74
CA PHE A 43 -2.23 -11.26 -13.41
C PHE A 43 -3.72 -11.01 -13.20
N ILE A 44 -4.17 -11.15 -11.94
CA ILE A 44 -5.55 -10.86 -11.54
C ILE A 44 -5.59 -9.44 -10.95
N MET A 45 -6.42 -8.55 -11.54
CA MET A 45 -6.63 -7.20 -11.03
C MET A 45 -8.01 -7.06 -10.39
N GLU A 46 -8.05 -6.64 -9.14
CA GLU A 46 -9.27 -6.33 -8.38
C GLU A 46 -9.29 -4.86 -7.96
N ILE A 47 -10.40 -4.17 -8.21
CA ILE A 47 -10.58 -2.77 -7.79
C ILE A 47 -11.04 -2.76 -6.33
N ILE A 48 -10.20 -2.22 -5.42
CA ILE A 48 -10.52 -2.05 -4.01
C ILE A 48 -11.35 -0.79 -3.78
N HIS A 49 -10.93 0.32 -4.41
CA HIS A 49 -11.59 1.61 -4.26
C HIS A 49 -11.42 2.45 -5.52
N ILE A 50 -12.46 3.17 -5.90
CA ILE A 50 -12.44 4.13 -7.02
C ILE A 50 -13.20 5.40 -6.63
N SER A 51 -12.60 6.55 -6.91
CA SER A 51 -13.22 7.87 -6.78
C SER A 51 -13.35 8.47 -8.18
N PRO A 52 -14.58 8.59 -8.71
CA PRO A 52 -14.80 9.11 -10.06
C PRO A 52 -14.40 10.59 -10.17
N GLY A 53 -14.09 11.00 -11.39
CA GLY A 53 -13.91 12.39 -11.76
C GLY A 53 -15.23 13.20 -11.69
N GLU A 54 -15.12 14.50 -11.80
CA GLU A 54 -16.30 15.37 -11.78
C GLU A 54 -17.02 15.42 -13.13
N GLU A 55 -16.27 15.51 -14.23
CA GLU A 55 -16.78 15.56 -15.59
C GLU A 55 -16.37 14.33 -16.41
N ALA A 56 -15.16 13.83 -16.20
CA ALA A 56 -14.61 12.66 -16.88
C ALA A 56 -13.51 12.01 -16.04
N GLY A 57 -13.17 10.75 -16.36
CA GLY A 57 -12.06 10.05 -15.75
C GLY A 57 -12.24 9.74 -14.27
N ILE A 58 -11.12 9.59 -13.57
CA ILE A 58 -11.06 9.24 -12.13
C ILE A 58 -10.15 10.20 -11.36
N LYS A 59 -10.56 10.56 -10.12
CA LYS A 59 -9.71 11.32 -9.18
C LYS A 59 -8.65 10.41 -8.57
N SER A 60 -9.05 9.22 -8.18
CA SER A 60 -8.14 8.20 -7.66
C SER A 60 -8.73 6.80 -7.79
N VAL A 61 -7.85 5.82 -7.86
CA VAL A 61 -8.21 4.40 -7.79
C VAL A 61 -7.15 3.65 -7.00
N VAL A 62 -7.58 2.63 -6.28
CA VAL A 62 -6.71 1.65 -5.64
C VAL A 62 -7.13 0.27 -6.13
N VAL A 63 -6.17 -0.48 -6.66
CA VAL A 63 -6.39 -1.84 -7.14
C VAL A 63 -5.39 -2.79 -6.49
N LYS A 64 -5.81 -4.02 -6.26
CA LYS A 64 -4.96 -5.15 -5.91
C LYS A 64 -4.59 -5.90 -7.18
N ILE A 65 -3.33 -6.29 -7.31
CA ILE A 65 -2.83 -7.09 -8.42
C ILE A 65 -2.18 -8.34 -7.83
N GLU A 66 -2.78 -9.49 -8.12
CA GLU A 66 -2.35 -10.80 -7.63
C GLU A 66 -1.56 -11.53 -8.71
N GLY A 67 -0.43 -12.11 -8.32
CA GLY A 67 0.41 -12.93 -9.15
C GLY A 67 1.87 -12.92 -8.71
N ASP A 68 2.64 -13.86 -9.26
CA ASP A 68 4.04 -14.05 -8.89
C ASP A 68 4.88 -12.82 -9.26
N TYR A 69 5.58 -12.25 -8.26
CA TYR A 69 6.42 -11.07 -8.44
C TYR A 69 5.67 -9.79 -8.88
N ALA A 70 4.35 -9.71 -8.67
CA ALA A 70 3.56 -8.55 -9.09
C ALA A 70 4.12 -7.24 -8.52
N TYR A 71 4.47 -7.20 -7.23
CA TYR A 71 5.09 -6.03 -6.62
C TYR A 71 6.48 -5.73 -7.20
N GLY A 72 7.34 -6.75 -7.35
CA GLY A 72 8.69 -6.58 -7.87
C GLY A 72 8.71 -5.96 -9.27
N LEU A 73 7.85 -6.44 -10.15
CA LEU A 73 7.71 -5.92 -11.52
C LEU A 73 7.15 -4.50 -11.52
N LEU A 74 6.00 -4.29 -10.85
CA LEU A 74 5.31 -3.01 -10.84
C LEU A 74 6.04 -1.92 -10.06
N SER A 75 6.99 -2.26 -9.18
CA SER A 75 7.82 -1.27 -8.48
C SER A 75 8.54 -0.32 -9.44
N ALA A 76 8.83 -0.79 -10.67
CA ALA A 76 9.39 0.00 -11.76
C ALA A 76 8.44 1.12 -12.25
N GLU A 77 7.15 1.01 -12.01
CA GLU A 77 6.13 1.96 -12.47
C GLU A 77 5.82 3.07 -11.44
N LYS A 78 6.41 2.99 -10.24
CA LYS A 78 6.18 3.96 -9.16
C LYS A 78 6.73 5.34 -9.53
N GLY A 79 5.85 6.35 -9.58
CA GLY A 79 6.22 7.74 -9.81
C GLY A 79 5.19 8.53 -10.62
N THR A 80 5.59 9.70 -11.08
CA THR A 80 4.72 10.61 -11.84
C THR A 80 4.79 10.30 -13.34
N HIS A 81 3.63 10.10 -13.95
CA HIS A 81 3.45 9.87 -15.38
C HIS A 81 2.88 11.12 -16.04
N ARG A 82 3.57 11.64 -17.06
CA ARG A 82 3.24 12.85 -17.78
C ARG A 82 2.60 12.55 -19.13
N LEU A 83 1.42 13.15 -19.40
CA LEU A 83 0.77 13.11 -20.72
C LEU A 83 0.86 14.47 -21.40
N VAL A 84 1.20 14.48 -22.69
CA VAL A 84 1.14 15.66 -23.56
C VAL A 84 0.30 15.34 -24.78
N ARG A 85 -0.89 15.99 -24.89
CA ARG A 85 -1.81 15.79 -26.01
C ARG A 85 -2.61 17.05 -26.33
N ILE A 86 -3.33 17.04 -27.44
CA ILE A 86 -4.42 17.99 -27.65
C ILE A 86 -5.56 17.56 -26.73
N SER A 87 -6.04 18.46 -25.88
CA SER A 87 -7.09 18.16 -24.90
C SER A 87 -8.44 17.96 -25.61
N PRO A 88 -9.15 16.84 -25.35
CA PRO A 88 -10.51 16.67 -25.84
C PRO A 88 -11.53 17.51 -25.07
N PHE A 89 -11.14 18.10 -23.94
CA PHE A 89 -11.98 18.93 -23.08
C PHE A 89 -11.79 20.43 -23.34
N ASP A 90 -10.79 20.82 -24.15
CA ASP A 90 -10.52 22.20 -24.51
C ASP A 90 -11.15 22.56 -25.86
N THR A 91 -12.13 23.43 -25.85
CA THR A 91 -12.79 23.93 -27.07
C THR A 91 -11.84 24.59 -28.05
N GLY A 92 -10.68 25.09 -27.58
CA GLY A 92 -9.62 25.70 -28.40
C GLY A 92 -8.65 24.69 -29.03
N ASN A 93 -8.84 23.40 -28.86
CA ASN A 93 -7.93 22.33 -29.35
C ASN A 93 -6.46 22.61 -29.01
N ARG A 94 -6.20 23.17 -27.83
CA ARG A 94 -4.83 23.46 -27.38
C ARG A 94 -4.15 22.22 -26.84
N ARG A 95 -2.84 22.22 -26.93
CA ARG A 95 -1.99 21.20 -26.34
C ARG A 95 -1.90 21.40 -24.83
N HIS A 96 -2.27 20.38 -24.07
CA HIS A 96 -2.21 20.34 -22.61
C HIS A 96 -1.17 19.34 -22.12
N THR A 97 -0.68 19.60 -20.92
CA THR A 97 0.20 18.69 -20.18
C THR A 97 -0.51 18.32 -18.88
N SER A 98 -0.66 17.03 -18.64
CA SER A 98 -1.33 16.47 -17.46
C SER A 98 -0.43 15.48 -16.76
N PHE A 99 -0.58 15.37 -15.44
CA PHE A 99 0.20 14.49 -14.61
C PHE A 99 -0.71 13.57 -13.79
N SER A 100 -0.28 12.34 -13.60
CA SER A 100 -0.89 11.40 -12.65
C SER A 100 0.21 10.69 -11.88
N LEU A 101 -0.02 10.48 -10.58
CA LEU A 101 0.89 9.77 -9.70
C LEU A 101 0.48 8.30 -9.63
N VAL A 102 1.45 7.42 -9.86
CA VAL A 102 1.32 5.98 -9.62
C VAL A 102 2.08 5.62 -8.36
N GLU A 103 1.38 5.06 -7.39
CA GLU A 103 1.92 4.55 -6.14
C GLU A 103 1.88 3.02 -6.18
N ILE A 104 2.98 2.37 -5.80
CA ILE A 104 3.06 0.92 -5.73
C ILE A 104 3.51 0.53 -4.33
N MET A 105 2.77 -0.38 -3.70
CA MET A 105 3.06 -0.95 -2.39
C MET A 105 2.92 -2.47 -2.44
N PRO A 106 3.71 -3.22 -1.66
CA PRO A 106 3.46 -4.66 -1.51
C PRO A 106 2.18 -4.88 -0.70
N GLU A 107 1.46 -5.96 -1.00
CA GLU A 107 0.41 -6.43 -0.09
C GLU A 107 1.09 -6.96 1.18
N LEU A 108 0.78 -6.35 2.31
CA LEU A 108 1.22 -6.82 3.62
C LEU A 108 0.14 -7.75 4.18
N GLU A 109 0.53 -8.96 4.56
CA GLU A 109 -0.37 -9.87 5.26
C GLU A 109 -0.76 -9.23 6.59
N SER A 110 -2.04 -8.96 6.78
CA SER A 110 -2.59 -8.70 8.10
C SER A 110 -2.87 -10.07 8.73
N GLU A 111 -2.08 -10.47 9.70
CA GLU A 111 -2.48 -11.58 10.57
C GLU A 111 -3.80 -11.16 11.25
N GLU A 112 -4.91 -11.76 10.83
CA GLU A 112 -6.26 -11.40 11.31
C GLU A 112 -6.43 -11.67 12.80
N GLU A 113 -5.68 -12.64 13.37
CA GLU A 113 -5.67 -12.96 14.79
C GLU A 113 -4.23 -13.13 15.30
N VAL A 114 -3.86 -12.34 16.30
CA VAL A 114 -2.61 -12.56 17.04
C VAL A 114 -2.79 -13.82 17.90
N ASN A 115 -2.27 -14.92 17.40
CA ASN A 115 -2.26 -16.17 18.15
C ASN A 115 -1.12 -16.15 19.18
N ILE A 116 -1.47 -16.04 20.46
CA ILE A 116 -0.47 -15.99 21.54
C ILE A 116 -0.20 -17.43 22.01
N ASP A 117 1.01 -17.92 21.75
CA ASP A 117 1.43 -19.21 22.32
C ASP A 117 1.59 -19.05 23.85
N SER A 118 1.13 -20.04 24.59
CA SER A 118 1.27 -20.10 26.05
C SER A 118 2.72 -20.08 26.52
N LYS A 119 3.67 -20.44 25.65
CA LYS A 119 5.12 -20.39 25.92
C LYS A 119 5.68 -18.96 25.88
N ASP A 120 5.01 -18.06 25.16
CA ASP A 120 5.44 -16.67 24.98
C ASP A 120 4.92 -15.74 26.06
N ILE A 121 4.15 -16.28 27.01
CA ILE A 121 3.58 -15.49 28.11
C ILE A 121 4.04 -16.02 29.47
N ARG A 122 4.24 -15.09 30.40
CA ARG A 122 4.39 -15.37 31.82
C ARG A 122 3.16 -14.87 32.56
N ILE A 123 2.54 -15.76 33.35
CA ILE A 123 1.35 -15.45 34.15
C ILE A 123 1.75 -15.41 35.63
N ASP A 124 1.62 -14.27 36.27
CA ASP A 124 1.85 -14.05 37.69
C ASP A 124 0.50 -13.79 38.39
N VAL A 125 0.22 -14.52 39.46
CA VAL A 125 -0.98 -14.36 40.28
C VAL A 125 -0.59 -13.66 41.56
N PHE A 126 -1.32 -12.63 41.95
CA PHE A 126 -1.03 -11.83 43.16
C PHE A 126 -2.31 -11.44 43.90
N LYS A 127 -2.16 -10.94 45.11
CA LYS A 127 -3.28 -10.45 45.92
C LYS A 127 -3.74 -9.09 45.37
N ALA A 128 -5.08 -8.96 45.15
CA ALA A 128 -5.63 -7.67 44.75
C ALA A 128 -5.34 -6.60 45.77
N GLY A 129 -4.88 -5.44 45.31
CA GLY A 129 -4.68 -4.26 46.18
C GLY A 129 -5.92 -3.36 46.13
N GLY A 130 -6.36 -2.84 47.26
CA GLY A 130 -7.48 -1.89 47.35
C GLY A 130 -8.20 -1.92 48.71
N ALA A 131 -9.10 -0.96 48.95
CA ALA A 131 -9.98 -0.90 50.10
C ALA A 131 -11.06 -1.98 49.98
N GLY A 132 -10.86 -3.16 50.58
CA GLY A 132 -11.78 -4.26 50.60
C GLY A 132 -11.70 -5.06 51.86
N GLY A 133 -12.80 -5.75 52.24
CA GLY A 133 -12.91 -6.54 53.46
C GLY A 133 -11.98 -7.77 53.48
N GLN A 134 -11.99 -8.54 54.59
CA GLN A 134 -11.10 -9.71 54.84
C GLN A 134 -11.02 -10.76 53.69
N SER A 135 -12.00 -10.85 52.83
CA SER A 135 -12.01 -11.77 51.68
C SER A 135 -11.04 -11.39 50.55
N VAL A 136 -10.82 -10.06 50.32
CA VAL A 136 -9.91 -9.55 49.28
C VAL A 136 -8.44 -9.80 49.65
N GLN A 137 -8.11 -9.82 50.92
CA GLN A 137 -6.75 -10.03 51.44
C GLN A 137 -6.35 -11.52 51.52
N LYS A 138 -7.31 -12.47 51.50
CA LYS A 138 -7.04 -13.90 51.62
C LYS A 138 -6.86 -14.61 50.26
N ASN A 139 -7.50 -14.15 49.19
CA ASN A 139 -7.50 -14.84 47.88
C ASN A 139 -6.65 -14.06 46.86
N SER A 140 -5.72 -14.74 46.22
CA SER A 140 -4.93 -14.19 45.13
C SER A 140 -5.73 -14.34 43.80
N THR A 141 -6.60 -13.33 43.53
CA THR A 141 -7.45 -13.32 42.33
C THR A 141 -6.91 -12.39 41.23
N ALA A 142 -5.99 -11.48 41.55
CA ALA A 142 -5.39 -10.61 40.58
C ALA A 142 -4.39 -11.34 39.69
N VAL A 143 -4.41 -11.07 38.40
CA VAL A 143 -3.59 -11.71 37.40
C VAL A 143 -2.77 -10.67 36.63
N ARG A 144 -1.49 -10.95 36.44
CA ARG A 144 -0.59 -10.19 35.56
C ARG A 144 -0.08 -11.13 34.48
N ILE A 145 -0.24 -10.74 33.22
CA ILE A 145 0.29 -11.47 32.07
C ILE A 145 1.35 -10.58 31.42
N THR A 146 2.54 -11.16 31.21
CA THR A 146 3.65 -10.50 30.52
C THR A 146 3.96 -11.31 29.26
N HIS A 147 3.90 -10.66 28.10
CA HIS A 147 4.36 -11.24 26.85
C HIS A 147 5.87 -11.05 26.72
N LEU A 148 6.60 -12.18 26.64
CA LEU A 148 8.05 -12.21 26.82
C LEU A 148 8.81 -11.49 25.71
N SER A 149 8.38 -11.65 24.46
CA SER A 149 9.07 -11.06 23.30
C SER A 149 8.84 -9.56 23.15
N SER A 150 7.63 -9.05 23.43
CA SER A 150 7.33 -7.61 23.33
C SER A 150 7.50 -6.85 24.64
N GLY A 151 7.60 -7.51 25.79
CA GLY A 151 7.64 -6.90 27.11
C GLY A 151 6.31 -6.29 27.58
N ILE A 152 5.24 -6.41 26.80
CA ILE A 152 3.92 -5.89 27.16
C ILE A 152 3.40 -6.62 28.38
N THR A 153 3.00 -5.84 29.39
CA THR A 153 2.44 -6.37 30.64
C THR A 153 1.02 -5.84 30.84
N VAL A 154 0.11 -6.76 31.18
CA VAL A 154 -1.29 -6.47 31.50
C VAL A 154 -1.59 -7.00 32.88
N SER A 155 -2.19 -6.17 33.74
CA SER A 155 -2.62 -6.56 35.10
C SER A 155 -4.12 -6.31 35.26
N VAL A 156 -4.86 -7.32 35.72
CA VAL A 156 -6.31 -7.26 35.94
C VAL A 156 -6.65 -7.79 37.31
N GLN A 157 -7.51 -7.05 38.04
CA GLN A 157 -7.93 -7.41 39.41
C GLN A 157 -9.40 -7.08 39.69
N ASN A 158 -10.19 -6.77 38.64
CA ASN A 158 -11.55 -6.25 38.80
C ASN A 158 -12.57 -7.32 39.19
N GLU A 159 -12.31 -8.57 38.82
CA GLU A 159 -13.20 -9.68 39.05
C GLU A 159 -12.84 -10.48 40.30
N ARG A 160 -13.84 -11.13 40.93
CA ARG A 160 -13.64 -11.99 42.10
C ARG A 160 -13.08 -13.37 41.71
N SER A 161 -13.11 -13.73 40.44
CA SER A 161 -12.61 -14.97 39.88
C SER A 161 -11.25 -14.74 39.20
N GLN A 162 -10.26 -15.55 39.62
CA GLN A 162 -8.94 -15.57 38.97
C GLN A 162 -9.04 -15.93 37.48
N LEU A 163 -9.94 -16.87 37.13
CA LEU A 163 -10.16 -17.29 35.74
C LEU A 163 -10.65 -16.13 34.89
N LEU A 164 -11.68 -15.40 35.35
CA LEU A 164 -12.22 -14.25 34.63
C LEU A 164 -11.19 -13.13 34.47
N ASN A 165 -10.37 -12.87 35.50
CA ASN A 165 -9.27 -11.91 35.40
C ASN A 165 -8.21 -12.36 34.37
N LYS A 166 -7.90 -13.65 34.30
CA LYS A 166 -6.98 -14.20 33.30
C LYS A 166 -7.53 -14.04 31.89
N ASP A 167 -8.79 -14.41 31.65
CA ASP A 167 -9.42 -14.30 30.34
C ASP A 167 -9.49 -12.84 29.87
N LEU A 168 -9.84 -11.93 30.78
CA LEU A 168 -9.86 -10.49 30.49
C LEU A 168 -8.45 -9.95 30.20
N ALA A 169 -7.45 -10.36 30.98
CA ALA A 169 -6.05 -9.97 30.77
C ALA A 169 -5.52 -10.48 29.41
N MET A 170 -5.89 -11.70 28.99
CA MET A 170 -5.55 -12.25 27.67
C MET A 170 -6.16 -11.42 26.54
N LYS A 171 -7.45 -11.08 26.61
CA LYS A 171 -8.14 -10.25 25.61
C LYS A 171 -7.47 -8.87 25.49
N ILE A 172 -7.13 -8.25 26.61
CA ILE A 172 -6.43 -6.94 26.62
C ILE A 172 -5.03 -7.09 26.01
N LEU A 173 -4.31 -8.16 26.32
CA LEU A 173 -2.99 -8.44 25.76
C LEU A 173 -3.06 -8.61 24.25
N GLN A 174 -4.01 -9.41 23.74
CA GLN A 174 -4.25 -9.58 22.30
C GLN A 174 -4.50 -8.24 21.60
N SER A 175 -5.36 -7.39 22.17
CA SER A 175 -5.64 -6.07 21.62
C SER A 175 -4.40 -5.18 21.55
N ARG A 176 -3.55 -5.18 22.59
CA ARG A 176 -2.30 -4.39 22.62
C ARG A 176 -1.25 -4.93 21.63
N LEU A 177 -1.15 -6.24 21.49
CA LEU A 177 -0.24 -6.84 20.50
C LEU A 177 -0.69 -6.49 19.09
N LYS A 178 -1.98 -6.57 18.79
CA LYS A 178 -2.55 -6.16 17.49
C LYS A 178 -2.28 -4.68 17.19
N GLU A 179 -2.42 -3.79 18.18
CA GLU A 179 -2.10 -2.38 18.04
C GLU A 179 -0.62 -2.15 17.73
N LEU A 180 0.28 -2.87 18.43
CA LEU A 180 1.72 -2.81 18.17
C LEU A 180 2.08 -3.27 16.76
N GLU A 181 1.43 -4.33 16.29
CA GLU A 181 1.64 -4.88 14.96
C GLU A 181 1.15 -3.94 13.87
N LEU A 182 -0.04 -3.40 14.02
CA LEU A 182 -0.57 -2.36 13.12
C LEU A 182 0.34 -1.11 13.06
N LYS A 183 0.95 -0.74 14.19
CA LYS A 183 1.91 0.37 14.22
C LYS A 183 3.18 0.04 13.44
N LYS A 184 3.73 -1.17 13.61
CA LYS A 184 4.89 -1.64 12.84
C LYS A 184 4.58 -1.68 11.33
N GLN A 185 3.42 -2.22 10.94
CA GLN A 185 2.98 -2.23 9.55
C GLN A 185 2.92 -0.83 8.95
N LYS A 186 2.31 0.13 9.67
CA LYS A 186 2.27 1.54 9.24
C LYS A 186 3.65 2.17 9.11
N GLU A 187 4.58 1.83 9.99
CA GLU A 187 5.98 2.30 9.90
C GLU A 187 6.69 1.71 8.66
N ILE A 188 6.46 0.42 8.36
CA ILE A 188 6.96 -0.24 7.15
C ILE A 188 6.34 0.39 5.90
N GLU A 189 5.01 0.55 5.86
CA GLU A 189 4.30 1.22 4.77
C GLU A 189 4.85 2.64 4.53
N SER A 190 5.07 3.40 5.59
CA SER A 190 5.63 4.75 5.52
C SER A 190 7.04 4.75 4.93
N LYS A 191 7.89 3.79 5.32
CA LYS A 191 9.24 3.64 4.76
C LYS A 191 9.23 3.25 3.29
N ILE A 192 8.32 2.32 2.89
CA ILE A 192 8.17 1.88 1.50
C ILE A 192 7.58 3.00 0.63
N LYS A 193 6.64 3.76 1.20
CA LYS A 193 6.02 4.91 0.52
C LYS A 193 7.07 5.98 0.17
N GLY A 194 8.11 6.12 1.01
CA GLY A 194 9.17 7.12 0.85
C GLY A 194 8.68 8.55 1.08
N GLU A 195 9.53 9.52 0.76
CA GLU A 195 9.15 10.93 0.80
C GLU A 195 8.00 11.21 -0.17
N HIS A 196 7.15 12.17 0.18
CA HIS A 196 5.98 12.57 -0.60
C HIS A 196 6.42 12.99 -2.01
N ILE A 197 6.23 12.11 -3.00
CA ILE A 197 6.47 12.45 -4.40
C ILE A 197 5.30 13.34 -4.80
N SER A 198 5.56 14.63 -5.00
CA SER A 198 4.53 15.52 -5.55
C SER A 198 4.30 15.20 -7.03
N ALA A 199 3.03 15.15 -7.45
CA ALA A 199 2.66 14.92 -8.85
C ALA A 199 2.85 16.21 -9.69
N ASP A 200 4.07 16.79 -9.63
CA ASP A 200 4.42 18.08 -10.21
C ASP A 200 5.45 17.95 -11.36
N PHE A 201 5.69 19.08 -12.02
CA PHE A 201 6.52 19.23 -13.24
C PHE A 201 7.98 18.72 -13.12
N GLY A 202 8.50 18.42 -11.92
CA GLY A 202 9.91 18.06 -11.70
C GLY A 202 10.22 16.59 -11.45
N SER A 203 9.20 15.74 -11.20
CA SER A 203 9.40 14.37 -10.69
C SER A 203 8.89 13.26 -11.62
N GLN A 204 8.70 13.56 -12.92
CA GLN A 204 8.17 12.57 -13.86
C GLN A 204 9.17 11.45 -14.16
N ILE A 205 8.71 10.20 -14.04
CA ILE A 205 9.48 9.01 -14.45
C ILE A 205 9.32 8.74 -15.94
N ARG A 206 8.11 8.96 -16.50
CA ARG A 206 7.80 8.65 -17.89
C ARG A 206 6.91 9.71 -18.52
N SER A 207 7.21 10.09 -19.77
CA SER A 207 6.42 11.02 -20.56
C SER A 207 5.79 10.33 -21.76
N TYR A 208 4.51 10.58 -21.94
CA TYR A 208 3.69 10.10 -23.05
C TYR A 208 3.31 11.31 -23.91
N VAL A 209 3.90 11.42 -25.09
CA VAL A 209 3.67 12.54 -26.01
C VAL A 209 2.85 12.04 -27.19
N MET A 210 1.64 12.61 -27.37
CA MET A 210 0.76 12.30 -28.49
C MET A 210 0.79 13.38 -29.58
N HIS A 211 1.27 14.57 -29.25
CA HIS A 211 1.32 15.71 -30.16
C HIS A 211 2.50 16.64 -29.80
N PRO A 212 3.32 17.14 -30.78
CA PRO A 212 3.17 17.03 -32.25
C PRO A 212 3.69 15.72 -32.85
N TYR A 213 4.37 14.89 -32.08
CA TYR A 213 4.87 13.57 -32.46
C TYR A 213 4.41 12.54 -31.44
N LYS A 214 4.43 11.25 -31.81
CA LYS A 214 4.08 10.16 -30.90
C LYS A 214 5.35 9.55 -30.33
N MET A 215 5.47 9.53 -28.97
CA MET A 215 6.61 8.93 -28.29
C MET A 215 6.29 8.71 -26.81
N VAL A 216 6.73 7.59 -26.25
CA VAL A 216 6.82 7.34 -24.81
C VAL A 216 8.29 7.27 -24.44
N LYS A 217 8.72 8.06 -23.46
CA LYS A 217 10.10 8.10 -22.96
C LYS A 217 10.13 7.89 -21.46
N ASP A 218 10.89 6.91 -21.00
CA ASP A 218 11.25 6.76 -19.59
C ASP A 218 12.55 7.54 -19.31
N HIS A 219 12.46 8.53 -18.42
CA HIS A 219 13.56 9.43 -18.10
C HIS A 219 14.64 8.79 -17.22
N ARG A 220 14.36 7.63 -16.62
CA ARG A 220 15.29 6.92 -15.76
C ARG A 220 16.24 6.03 -16.56
N THR A 221 15.73 5.44 -17.65
CA THR A 221 16.48 4.50 -18.50
C THR A 221 16.83 5.08 -19.86
N ASP A 222 16.27 6.24 -20.22
CA ASP A 222 16.32 6.87 -21.55
C ASP A 222 15.73 6.00 -22.67
N LEU A 223 14.98 4.93 -22.34
CA LEU A 223 14.27 4.12 -23.31
C LEU A 223 13.13 4.92 -23.95
N GLU A 224 13.05 4.88 -25.27
CA GLU A 224 12.04 5.56 -26.09
C GLU A 224 11.30 4.56 -26.95
N ILE A 225 9.96 4.62 -26.97
CA ILE A 225 9.06 3.82 -27.82
C ILE A 225 8.15 4.77 -28.58
N SER A 226 8.15 4.71 -29.91
CA SER A 226 7.32 5.59 -30.76
C SER A 226 5.88 5.11 -30.88
N ASP A 227 5.61 3.81 -30.69
CA ASP A 227 4.27 3.23 -30.71
C ASP A 227 3.56 3.41 -29.37
N ILE A 228 3.03 4.62 -29.17
CA ILE A 228 2.32 4.97 -27.93
C ILE A 228 1.03 4.16 -27.76
N ASP A 229 0.35 3.82 -28.86
CA ASP A 229 -0.92 3.09 -28.80
C ASP A 229 -0.68 1.68 -28.29
N ARG A 230 0.41 1.02 -28.72
CA ARG A 230 0.87 -0.28 -28.18
C ARG A 230 1.18 -0.21 -26.69
N VAL A 231 1.87 0.84 -26.24
CA VAL A 231 2.20 1.02 -24.82
C VAL A 231 0.94 1.19 -23.99
N LEU A 232 0.00 2.05 -24.44
CA LEU A 232 -1.26 2.30 -23.73
C LEU A 232 -2.21 1.09 -23.76
N ASP A 233 -1.98 0.14 -24.64
CA ASP A 233 -2.71 -1.14 -24.70
C ASP A 233 -2.03 -2.24 -23.86
N GLY A 234 -1.11 -1.85 -22.96
CA GLY A 234 -0.55 -2.71 -21.90
C GLY A 234 0.87 -3.23 -22.17
N ASN A 235 1.49 -2.95 -23.31
CA ASN A 235 2.85 -3.45 -23.61
C ASN A 235 3.91 -2.54 -22.96
N ILE A 236 4.09 -2.68 -21.64
CA ILE A 236 5.04 -1.88 -20.84
C ILE A 236 6.26 -2.67 -20.34
N ASP A 237 6.37 -3.96 -20.68
CA ASP A 237 7.42 -4.85 -20.17
C ASP A 237 8.82 -4.35 -20.51
N GLU A 238 9.03 -3.79 -21.71
CA GLU A 238 10.33 -3.23 -22.12
C GLU A 238 10.81 -2.12 -21.15
N PHE A 239 9.89 -1.28 -20.63
CA PHE A 239 10.23 -0.26 -19.63
C PHE A 239 10.53 -0.87 -18.27
N ILE A 240 9.75 -1.87 -17.85
CA ILE A 240 9.93 -2.58 -16.59
C ILE A 240 11.30 -3.28 -16.61
N GLU A 241 11.60 -4.04 -17.65
CA GLU A 241 12.86 -4.76 -17.80
C GLU A 241 14.06 -3.81 -17.82
N ALA A 242 14.00 -2.73 -18.63
CA ALA A 242 15.08 -1.74 -18.70
C ALA A 242 15.38 -1.10 -17.34
N PHE A 243 14.34 -0.81 -16.56
CA PHE A 243 14.50 -0.25 -15.22
C PHE A 243 15.09 -1.27 -14.23
N LEU A 244 14.59 -2.51 -14.26
CA LEU A 244 15.08 -3.57 -13.38
C LEU A 244 16.54 -3.92 -13.68
N LEU A 245 16.92 -4.00 -14.95
CA LEU A 245 18.32 -4.26 -15.36
C LEU A 245 19.26 -3.16 -14.87
N LYS A 246 18.87 -1.89 -14.96
CA LYS A 246 19.67 -0.75 -14.49
C LYS A 246 19.90 -0.76 -12.99
N ASN A 247 19.00 -1.34 -12.21
CA ASN A 247 19.09 -1.41 -10.74
C ASN A 247 19.77 -2.70 -10.22
N ILE A 248 20.32 -3.53 -11.10
CA ILE A 248 21.08 -4.74 -10.71
C ILE A 248 22.55 -4.41 -10.39
N ASP A 249 23.07 -3.31 -10.91
CA ASP A 249 24.42 -2.80 -10.66
C ASP A 249 24.44 -1.94 -9.39
#